data_78d72e514e4448a3de2caff0654a6ae3
#
_entry.id   78d72e514e4448a3de2caff0654a6ae3
#
_cell.length_a   1.000
_cell.length_b   1.000
_cell.length_c   1.000
_cell.angle_alpha   90.00
_cell.angle_beta   90.00
_cell.angle_gamma   90.00
#
_symmetry.space_group_name_H-M   'P 1'
#
loop_
_entity.id
_entity.type
_entity.pdbx_description
1 polymer ?
#
loop_
_entity_poly.entity_id
_entity_poly.type
_entity_poly.pdbx_seq_one_letter_code
_entity_poly.pdbx_strand_id
1 'polypeptide(L)'
;MTIEKQIQILLIEDEEFDVRRVQNTIKPFSNRIHIKKVVSNGRIALELLNQKNESYDVVIMDFQIAGGLMGENLIREIKKIDPSIQIIVITKMTVNIADFEFADSLMRAGAFWYCTKYPGDIEDYIYQPTDFILSIINAYNKTLLEAERNKTNRKLLYSIEEQLSEKRIIGISPIAENLRNQIQKCAESDVNVLISGSSGTGKELVANNIHLRSKRRFENFVTINCGSIPSELVESELFGYEKGSFTGAVSSKPGLFETANHGTVFLDEVTELPLSAQVKMLRVIQEGEIEKIGRTESINVDVRIIAASNQDIEKEVEAKRFREDLYYRLNVVPINVPPLRERTEDIPELVEYFLSEFCADMGASKPEITEEAMLQFKFAPWKGNVRELKNVIQRLLFVNEPIITKESMQHALGISPSGKNIASSSALDFSLMQEQLPLRQVERLVRQKYVEFIRSSSASDAEAAKKLGLAPSNYHRMCKELGIK
;
A
#
# COMPACT_ATOMS: atom_id res chain seq x y z
N MET A 1 35.76 8.66 -16.83
CA MET A 1 36.33 7.29 -16.74
C MET A 1 35.73 6.66 -15.52
N THR A 2 34.74 5.85 -15.64
CA THR A 2 34.20 5.00 -14.57
C THR A 2 35.28 3.99 -14.26
N ILE A 3 35.80 3.99 -13.03
CA ILE A 3 36.74 2.96 -12.53
C ILE A 3 35.91 1.66 -12.53
N GLU A 4 36.13 0.82 -13.55
CA GLU A 4 35.47 -0.50 -13.60
C GLU A 4 35.97 -1.27 -12.34
N LYS A 5 35.03 -1.63 -11.48
CA LYS A 5 35.33 -2.38 -10.25
C LYS A 5 35.96 -3.71 -10.66
N GLN A 6 37.14 -4.02 -10.12
CA GLN A 6 37.86 -5.26 -10.37
C GLN A 6 37.08 -6.46 -9.82
N ILE A 7 36.91 -7.52 -10.62
CA ILE A 7 36.23 -8.76 -10.25
C ILE A 7 37.02 -9.51 -9.20
N GLN A 8 36.45 -9.78 -8.02
CA GLN A 8 37.10 -10.45 -6.92
C GLN A 8 36.79 -11.93 -6.92
N ILE A 9 37.80 -12.78 -7.10
CA ILE A 9 37.62 -14.24 -7.22
C ILE A 9 38.06 -14.93 -5.94
N LEU A 10 37.29 -15.91 -5.48
CA LEU A 10 37.71 -16.94 -4.56
C LEU A 10 38.09 -18.19 -5.38
N LEU A 11 39.35 -18.61 -5.35
CA LEU A 11 39.83 -19.83 -5.99
C LEU A 11 39.94 -20.95 -4.97
N ILE A 12 39.28 -22.07 -5.22
CA ILE A 12 39.28 -23.26 -4.39
C ILE A 12 40.01 -24.36 -5.17
N GLU A 13 41.26 -24.61 -4.84
CA GLU A 13 42.15 -25.51 -5.58
C GLU A 13 43.26 -26.00 -4.61
N ASP A 14 43.47 -27.29 -4.54
CA ASP A 14 44.51 -27.90 -3.66
C ASP A 14 45.81 -28.22 -4.36
N GLU A 15 45.82 -28.31 -5.69
CA GLU A 15 47.04 -28.52 -6.47
C GLU A 15 47.71 -27.19 -6.83
N GLU A 16 48.90 -26.94 -6.28
CA GLU A 16 49.65 -25.70 -6.53
C GLU A 16 49.96 -25.44 -8.01
N PHE A 17 50.13 -26.50 -8.78
CA PHE A 17 50.32 -26.42 -10.23
C PHE A 17 49.12 -25.81 -10.94
N ASP A 18 47.90 -26.28 -10.60
CA ASP A 18 46.68 -25.77 -11.19
C ASP A 18 46.35 -24.36 -10.70
N VAL A 19 46.70 -24.00 -9.47
CA VAL A 19 46.62 -22.61 -8.99
C VAL A 19 47.46 -21.69 -9.89
N ARG A 20 48.68 -22.07 -10.20
CA ARG A 20 49.58 -21.28 -11.09
C ARG A 20 48.99 -21.13 -12.50
N ARG A 21 48.42 -22.19 -13.06
CA ARG A 21 47.79 -22.17 -14.38
C ARG A 21 46.60 -21.17 -14.44
N VAL A 22 45.73 -21.16 -13.43
CA VAL A 22 44.66 -20.19 -13.30
C VAL A 22 45.21 -18.78 -13.18
N GLN A 23 46.21 -18.56 -12.33
CA GLN A 23 46.87 -17.27 -12.15
C GLN A 23 47.51 -16.75 -13.45
N ASN A 24 48.24 -17.58 -14.17
CA ASN A 24 48.88 -17.21 -15.44
C ASN A 24 47.83 -16.87 -16.50
N THR A 25 46.74 -17.59 -16.56
CA THR A 25 45.63 -17.32 -17.50
C THR A 25 44.97 -15.99 -17.21
N ILE A 26 44.82 -15.60 -15.96
CA ILE A 26 44.19 -14.34 -15.53
C ILE A 26 45.14 -13.16 -15.61
N LYS A 27 46.46 -13.40 -15.49
CA LYS A 27 47.49 -12.34 -15.42
C LYS A 27 47.41 -11.25 -16.49
N PRO A 28 47.13 -11.53 -17.79
CA PRO A 28 46.93 -10.49 -18.80
C PRO A 28 45.74 -9.56 -18.51
N PHE A 29 44.81 -10.00 -17.69
CA PHE A 29 43.55 -9.28 -17.34
C PHE A 29 43.59 -8.81 -15.87
N SER A 30 44.74 -8.73 -15.21
CA SER A 30 44.88 -8.36 -13.81
C SER A 30 44.36 -6.96 -13.45
N ASN A 31 44.19 -6.09 -14.43
CA ASN A 31 43.48 -4.81 -14.26
C ASN A 31 41.97 -4.94 -14.03
N ARG A 32 41.36 -6.05 -14.49
CA ARG A 32 39.89 -6.32 -14.42
C ARG A 32 39.55 -7.48 -13.51
N ILE A 33 40.43 -8.47 -13.36
CA ILE A 33 40.20 -9.71 -12.64
C ILE A 33 41.28 -9.93 -11.60
N HIS A 34 40.89 -10.20 -10.36
CA HIS A 34 41.80 -10.41 -9.26
C HIS A 34 41.41 -11.65 -8.42
N ILE A 35 42.38 -12.57 -8.24
CA ILE A 35 42.22 -13.68 -7.30
C ILE A 35 42.52 -13.14 -5.90
N LYS A 36 41.44 -12.83 -5.16
CA LYS A 36 41.53 -12.25 -3.82
C LYS A 36 42.05 -13.26 -2.79
N LYS A 37 41.63 -14.52 -2.93
CA LYS A 37 42.02 -15.60 -2.02
C LYS A 37 42.10 -16.93 -2.76
N VAL A 38 43.06 -17.74 -2.38
CA VAL A 38 43.21 -19.15 -2.77
C VAL A 38 43.04 -19.99 -1.52
N VAL A 39 42.25 -21.04 -1.59
CA VAL A 39 42.03 -22.01 -0.50
C VAL A 39 42.07 -23.44 -1.03
N SER A 40 42.63 -24.34 -0.22
CA SER A 40 42.87 -25.74 -0.60
C SER A 40 41.75 -26.71 -0.28
N ASN A 41 40.67 -26.25 0.38
CA ASN A 41 39.51 -27.11 0.66
C ASN A 41 38.21 -26.36 0.77
N GLY A 42 37.07 -27.09 0.57
CA GLY A 42 35.74 -26.52 0.57
C GLY A 42 35.25 -25.97 1.91
N ARG A 43 35.73 -26.52 3.04
CA ARG A 43 35.31 -26.06 4.37
C ARG A 43 35.85 -24.65 4.67
N ILE A 44 37.11 -24.39 4.36
CA ILE A 44 37.71 -23.04 4.49
C ILE A 44 37.01 -22.06 3.58
N ALA A 45 36.64 -22.48 2.37
CA ALA A 45 35.88 -21.63 1.45
C ALA A 45 34.53 -21.21 2.05
N LEU A 46 33.76 -22.13 2.65
CA LEU A 46 32.50 -21.83 3.29
C LEU A 46 32.66 -20.89 4.51
N GLU A 47 33.72 -21.07 5.31
CA GLU A 47 34.03 -20.20 6.43
C GLU A 47 34.30 -18.76 5.95
N LEU A 48 35.05 -18.59 4.87
CA LEU A 48 35.35 -17.28 4.28
C LEU A 48 34.10 -16.62 3.69
N LEU A 49 33.25 -17.39 3.00
CA LEU A 49 31.98 -16.87 2.42
C LEU A 49 30.95 -16.47 3.50
N ASN A 50 30.99 -17.10 4.67
CA ASN A 50 30.14 -16.71 5.82
C ASN A 50 30.65 -15.45 6.55
N GLN A 51 31.91 -15.05 6.35
CA GLN A 51 32.48 -13.84 6.97
C GLN A 51 31.94 -12.60 6.23
N LYS A 52 31.09 -11.78 6.90
CA LYS A 52 30.47 -10.57 6.32
C LYS A 52 31.46 -9.49 5.86
N ASN A 53 32.72 -9.60 6.22
CA ASN A 53 33.74 -8.57 5.95
C ASN A 53 34.50 -8.75 4.61
N GLU A 54 34.30 -9.91 3.95
CA GLU A 54 34.95 -10.18 2.66
C GLU A 54 33.90 -10.51 1.60
N SER A 55 33.85 -9.75 0.50
CA SER A 55 32.99 -10.03 -0.64
C SER A 55 33.81 -10.67 -1.77
N TYR A 56 33.25 -11.68 -2.38
CA TYR A 56 33.72 -12.32 -3.60
C TYR A 56 32.64 -12.21 -4.66
N ASP A 57 33.04 -11.96 -5.90
CA ASP A 57 32.09 -11.80 -7.00
C ASP A 57 31.88 -13.13 -7.77
N VAL A 58 32.91 -13.97 -7.87
CA VAL A 58 32.89 -15.26 -8.56
C VAL A 58 33.69 -16.28 -7.73
N VAL A 59 33.21 -17.51 -7.68
CA VAL A 59 33.95 -18.66 -7.15
C VAL A 59 34.45 -19.53 -8.31
N ILE A 60 35.72 -19.84 -8.31
CA ILE A 60 36.31 -20.86 -9.19
C ILE A 60 36.73 -22.01 -8.30
N MET A 61 36.29 -23.22 -8.63
CA MET A 61 36.60 -24.41 -7.81
C MET A 61 36.99 -25.62 -8.65
N ASP A 62 37.95 -26.38 -8.17
CA ASP A 62 38.13 -27.73 -8.68
C ASP A 62 37.00 -28.64 -8.20
N PHE A 63 36.54 -29.56 -9.07
CA PHE A 63 35.54 -30.55 -8.75
C PHE A 63 36.06 -31.55 -7.70
N GLN A 64 37.31 -31.93 -7.79
CA GLN A 64 37.94 -32.92 -6.91
C GLN A 64 38.94 -32.23 -5.96
N ILE A 65 38.44 -31.80 -4.82
CA ILE A 65 39.25 -31.08 -3.81
C ILE A 65 39.42 -32.03 -2.60
N ALA A 66 40.64 -32.02 -2.00
CA ALA A 66 40.88 -32.74 -0.77
C ALA A 66 40.08 -32.12 0.41
N GLY A 67 39.70 -32.96 1.42
CA GLY A 67 39.14 -32.41 2.68
C GLY A 67 37.63 -32.55 2.90
N GLY A 68 36.92 -33.43 2.19
CA GLY A 68 35.62 -33.97 2.60
C GLY A 68 34.36 -33.31 2.04
N LEU A 69 34.35 -31.99 1.73
CA LEU A 69 33.23 -31.37 1.06
C LEU A 69 33.67 -30.88 -0.32
N MET A 70 33.18 -31.53 -1.38
CA MET A 70 33.63 -31.33 -2.75
C MET A 70 32.47 -31.49 -3.75
N GLY A 71 32.71 -31.15 -5.01
CA GLY A 71 31.80 -31.36 -6.12
C GLY A 71 30.43 -30.68 -5.92
N GLU A 72 29.37 -31.38 -6.30
CA GLU A 72 28.00 -30.84 -6.22
C GLU A 72 27.57 -30.43 -4.82
N ASN A 73 28.04 -31.12 -3.78
CA ASN A 73 27.67 -30.79 -2.41
C ASN A 73 28.25 -29.43 -1.98
N LEU A 74 29.50 -29.14 -2.37
CA LEU A 74 30.10 -27.83 -2.11
C LEU A 74 29.39 -26.73 -2.88
N ILE A 75 29.01 -26.95 -4.13
CA ILE A 75 28.24 -26.00 -4.94
C ILE A 75 26.92 -25.65 -4.23
N ARG A 76 26.18 -26.66 -3.76
CA ARG A 76 24.90 -26.46 -3.07
C ARG A 76 25.09 -25.68 -1.76
N GLU A 77 26.11 -25.96 -0.98
CA GLU A 77 26.38 -25.22 0.27
C GLU A 77 26.79 -23.77 0.00
N ILE A 78 27.64 -23.51 -1.00
CA ILE A 78 27.97 -22.14 -1.42
C ILE A 78 26.70 -21.38 -1.83
N LYS A 79 25.81 -21.98 -2.63
CA LYS A 79 24.56 -21.38 -3.06
C LYS A 79 23.54 -21.14 -1.94
N LYS A 80 23.62 -21.89 -0.84
CA LYS A 80 22.81 -21.61 0.37
C LYS A 80 23.30 -20.37 1.11
N ILE A 81 24.61 -20.11 1.13
CA ILE A 81 25.22 -18.92 1.77
C ILE A 81 24.92 -17.68 0.94
N ASP A 82 25.22 -17.74 -0.35
CA ASP A 82 24.95 -16.65 -1.29
C ASP A 82 24.39 -17.18 -2.62
N PRO A 83 23.06 -17.13 -2.83
CA PRO A 83 22.46 -17.56 -4.08
C PRO A 83 22.89 -16.76 -5.31
N SER A 84 23.36 -15.54 -5.13
CA SER A 84 23.75 -14.64 -6.24
C SER A 84 25.13 -14.95 -6.79
N ILE A 85 26.07 -15.45 -5.97
CA ILE A 85 27.44 -15.75 -6.40
C ILE A 85 27.46 -16.82 -7.47
N GLN A 86 28.22 -16.62 -8.55
CA GLN A 86 28.34 -17.59 -9.62
C GLN A 86 29.57 -18.47 -9.41
N ILE A 87 29.42 -19.76 -9.75
CA ILE A 87 30.45 -20.79 -9.52
C ILE A 87 30.90 -21.35 -10.85
N ILE A 88 32.20 -21.28 -11.13
CA ILE A 88 32.84 -21.92 -12.28
C ILE A 88 33.59 -23.14 -11.77
N VAL A 89 33.27 -24.31 -12.28
CA VAL A 89 33.91 -25.56 -11.92
C VAL A 89 35.01 -25.90 -12.89
N ILE A 90 36.18 -26.28 -12.41
CA ILE A 90 37.30 -26.80 -13.21
C ILE A 90 37.42 -28.31 -12.88
N THR A 91 37.56 -29.16 -13.91
CA THR A 91 37.67 -30.61 -13.71
C THR A 91 38.63 -31.27 -14.68
N LYS A 92 39.27 -32.38 -14.25
CA LYS A 92 40.15 -33.22 -15.07
C LYS A 92 39.41 -34.25 -15.92
N MET A 93 38.07 -34.34 -15.87
CA MET A 93 37.32 -35.37 -16.59
C MET A 93 37.37 -35.19 -18.11
N THR A 94 37.64 -36.28 -18.82
CA THR A 94 37.84 -36.37 -20.27
C THR A 94 36.54 -36.65 -21.02
N VAL A 95 36.49 -36.18 -22.25
CA VAL A 95 35.38 -36.19 -23.20
C VAL A 95 34.81 -37.59 -23.49
N ASN A 96 33.61 -37.88 -22.98
CA ASN A 96 32.76 -38.98 -23.42
C ASN A 96 31.28 -38.54 -23.34
N ILE A 97 30.35 -39.32 -23.91
CA ILE A 97 28.89 -39.08 -23.85
C ILE A 97 28.36 -38.94 -22.41
N ALA A 98 29.04 -39.53 -21.41
CA ALA A 98 28.79 -39.36 -19.97
C ALA A 98 28.99 -37.90 -19.50
N ASP A 99 29.67 -37.02 -20.27
CA ASP A 99 29.97 -35.64 -19.89
C ASP A 99 28.74 -34.74 -19.91
N PHE A 100 27.72 -35.07 -20.71
CA PHE A 100 26.46 -34.28 -20.72
C PHE A 100 25.66 -34.47 -19.44
N GLU A 101 25.53 -35.70 -18.93
CA GLU A 101 24.85 -35.99 -17.66
C GLU A 101 25.60 -35.35 -16.48
N PHE A 102 26.92 -35.38 -16.52
CA PHE A 102 27.78 -34.77 -15.53
C PHE A 102 27.64 -33.21 -15.56
N ALA A 103 27.69 -32.63 -16.75
CA ALA A 103 27.47 -31.19 -16.91
C ALA A 103 26.08 -30.75 -16.39
N ASP A 104 25.05 -31.51 -16.75
CA ASP A 104 23.67 -31.25 -16.29
C ASP A 104 23.56 -31.35 -14.76
N SER A 105 24.24 -32.35 -14.14
CA SER A 105 24.26 -32.47 -12.69
C SER A 105 24.91 -31.28 -11.98
N LEU A 106 26.03 -30.77 -12.52
CA LEU A 106 26.68 -29.57 -12.00
C LEU A 106 25.79 -28.31 -12.13
N MET A 107 25.13 -28.14 -13.28
CA MET A 107 24.21 -27.03 -13.52
C MET A 107 23.01 -27.08 -12.58
N ARG A 108 22.42 -28.28 -12.37
CA ARG A 108 21.35 -28.50 -11.38
C ARG A 108 21.80 -28.27 -9.95
N ALA A 109 23.08 -28.53 -9.63
CA ALA A 109 23.63 -28.20 -8.32
C ALA A 109 23.81 -26.68 -8.10
N GLY A 110 23.82 -25.88 -9.18
CA GLY A 110 23.95 -24.43 -9.15
C GLY A 110 25.24 -23.86 -9.73
N ALA A 111 26.06 -24.67 -10.42
CA ALA A 111 27.20 -24.15 -11.16
C ALA A 111 26.74 -23.24 -12.31
N PHE A 112 27.50 -22.22 -12.58
CA PHE A 112 27.28 -21.31 -13.72
C PHE A 112 27.92 -21.83 -15.00
N TRP A 113 29.12 -22.39 -14.89
CA TRP A 113 29.92 -22.89 -16.00
C TRP A 113 30.86 -24.00 -15.52
N TYR A 114 31.34 -24.83 -16.43
CA TYR A 114 32.43 -25.74 -16.15
C TYR A 114 33.48 -25.71 -17.26
N CYS A 115 34.73 -25.90 -16.89
CA CYS A 115 35.86 -26.02 -17.78
C CYS A 115 36.61 -27.33 -17.54
N THR A 116 37.08 -27.95 -18.60
CA THR A 116 37.85 -29.20 -18.52
C THR A 116 39.34 -28.91 -18.46
N LYS A 117 40.10 -29.64 -17.60
CA LYS A 117 41.57 -29.68 -17.60
C LYS A 117 42.00 -30.85 -18.51
N TYR A 118 42.71 -30.54 -19.60
CA TYR A 118 43.20 -31.62 -20.49
C TYR A 118 44.57 -32.09 -20.10
N PRO A 119 44.89 -33.41 -20.23
CA PRO A 119 46.24 -33.97 -19.94
C PRO A 119 47.35 -33.56 -20.87
N GLY A 120 47.11 -32.82 -21.91
CA GLY A 120 48.07 -32.31 -22.88
C GLY A 120 48.11 -30.80 -23.01
N ASP A 121 47.56 -30.11 -22.01
CA ASP A 121 47.54 -28.67 -21.97
C ASP A 121 48.98 -28.08 -21.97
N ILE A 122 49.10 -26.92 -22.58
CA ILE A 122 50.29 -26.09 -22.51
C ILE A 122 50.63 -25.91 -21.01
N GLU A 123 51.81 -26.29 -20.59
CA GLU A 123 52.23 -26.42 -19.17
C GLU A 123 51.87 -25.22 -18.30
N ASP A 124 51.70 -24.02 -18.87
CA ASP A 124 51.52 -22.76 -18.16
C ASP A 124 50.12 -22.19 -18.12
N TYR A 125 49.12 -22.71 -18.90
CA TYR A 125 47.81 -22.10 -19.07
C TYR A 125 46.67 -23.11 -19.01
N ILE A 126 45.44 -22.64 -18.69
CA ILE A 126 44.23 -23.44 -18.81
C ILE A 126 43.86 -23.60 -20.31
N TYR A 127 43.32 -24.78 -20.64
CA TYR A 127 42.80 -25.04 -21.98
C TYR A 127 41.69 -24.00 -22.33
N GLN A 128 41.72 -23.47 -23.58
CA GLN A 128 40.84 -22.41 -24.05
C GLN A 128 40.82 -21.18 -23.13
N PRO A 129 41.95 -20.45 -22.97
CA PRO A 129 42.04 -19.30 -22.05
C PRO A 129 40.94 -18.24 -22.30
N THR A 130 40.60 -18.00 -23.56
CA THR A 130 39.58 -17.01 -23.94
C THR A 130 38.21 -17.37 -23.38
N ASP A 131 37.77 -18.63 -23.53
CA ASP A 131 36.48 -19.09 -23.04
C ASP A 131 36.42 -19.03 -21.51
N PHE A 132 37.53 -19.34 -20.85
CA PHE A 132 37.65 -19.24 -19.40
C PHE A 132 37.52 -17.79 -18.92
N ILE A 133 38.19 -16.83 -19.55
CA ILE A 133 38.05 -15.39 -19.22
C ILE A 133 36.64 -14.90 -19.50
N LEU A 134 36.03 -15.29 -20.64
CA LEU A 134 34.66 -14.93 -20.96
C LEU A 134 33.67 -15.51 -19.94
N SER A 135 33.89 -16.75 -19.48
CA SER A 135 33.03 -17.34 -18.44
C SER A 135 33.11 -16.58 -17.13
N ILE A 136 34.28 -16.08 -16.71
CA ILE A 136 34.45 -15.24 -15.52
C ILE A 136 33.69 -13.92 -15.68
N ILE A 137 33.84 -13.24 -16.81
CA ILE A 137 33.14 -11.97 -17.05
C ILE A 137 31.62 -12.17 -17.08
N ASN A 138 31.13 -13.22 -17.73
CA ASN A 138 29.70 -13.53 -17.77
C ASN A 138 29.17 -13.93 -16.40
N ALA A 139 29.91 -14.72 -15.61
CA ALA A 139 29.58 -15.04 -14.23
C ALA A 139 29.46 -13.77 -13.39
N TYR A 140 30.41 -12.87 -13.46
CA TYR A 140 30.35 -11.58 -12.77
C TYR A 140 29.14 -10.75 -13.14
N ASN A 141 28.86 -10.58 -14.44
CA ASN A 141 27.70 -9.84 -14.89
C ASN A 141 26.38 -10.45 -14.35
N LYS A 142 26.28 -11.78 -14.32
CA LYS A 142 25.14 -12.48 -13.75
C LYS A 142 25.06 -12.26 -12.23
N THR A 143 26.17 -12.30 -11.50
CA THR A 143 26.21 -11.98 -10.06
C THR A 143 25.68 -10.57 -9.79
N LEU A 144 26.11 -9.58 -10.58
CA LEU A 144 25.62 -8.20 -10.45
C LEU A 144 24.12 -8.08 -10.69
N LEU A 145 23.62 -8.70 -11.76
CA LEU A 145 22.18 -8.68 -12.09
C LEU A 145 21.35 -9.34 -10.99
N GLU A 146 21.77 -10.48 -10.46
CA GLU A 146 21.08 -11.17 -9.37
C GLU A 146 21.14 -10.39 -8.06
N ALA A 147 22.29 -9.77 -7.73
CA ALA A 147 22.42 -8.92 -6.55
C ALA A 147 21.55 -7.66 -6.64
N GLU A 148 21.47 -7.03 -7.81
CA GLU A 148 20.62 -5.87 -8.06
C GLU A 148 19.12 -6.24 -7.98
N ARG A 149 18.74 -7.38 -8.57
CA ARG A 149 17.39 -7.93 -8.46
C ARG A 149 17.01 -8.21 -7.02
N ASN A 150 17.89 -8.84 -6.24
CA ASN A 150 17.65 -9.13 -4.83
C ASN A 150 17.54 -7.84 -3.98
N LYS A 151 18.36 -6.83 -4.27
CA LYS A 151 18.28 -5.51 -3.63
C LYS A 151 16.95 -4.82 -3.94
N THR A 152 16.51 -4.86 -5.19
CA THR A 152 15.23 -4.29 -5.62
C THR A 152 14.06 -5.01 -4.97
N ASN A 153 14.07 -6.35 -4.96
CA ASN A 153 13.03 -7.15 -4.30
C ASN A 153 12.96 -6.86 -2.79
N ARG A 154 14.11 -6.72 -2.11
CA ARG A 154 14.13 -6.34 -0.69
C ARG A 154 13.51 -4.96 -0.46
N LYS A 155 13.84 -3.97 -1.30
CA LYS A 155 13.23 -2.63 -1.19
C LYS A 155 11.71 -2.66 -1.38
N LEU A 156 11.23 -3.44 -2.37
CA LEU A 156 9.81 -3.61 -2.61
C LEU A 156 9.11 -4.30 -1.42
N LEU A 157 9.72 -5.34 -0.85
CA LEU A 157 9.18 -6.01 0.34
C LEU A 157 9.11 -5.04 1.53
N TYR A 158 10.17 -4.25 1.77
CA TYR A 158 10.16 -3.21 2.81
C TYR A 158 9.04 -2.20 2.63
N SER A 159 8.84 -1.72 1.40
CA SER A 159 7.76 -0.77 1.10
C SER A 159 6.37 -1.38 1.37
N ILE A 160 6.17 -2.67 1.06
CA ILE A 160 4.90 -3.36 1.37
C ILE A 160 4.72 -3.54 2.87
N GLU A 161 5.77 -3.92 3.62
CA GLU A 161 5.70 -4.04 5.08
C GLU A 161 5.38 -2.70 5.75
N GLU A 162 5.97 -1.61 5.28
CA GLU A 162 5.67 -0.25 5.72
C GLU A 162 4.20 0.10 5.46
N GLN A 163 3.71 -0.08 4.23
CA GLN A 163 2.31 0.14 3.90
C GLN A 163 1.35 -0.74 4.73
N LEU A 164 1.70 -2.00 5.00
CA LEU A 164 0.90 -2.88 5.86
C LEU A 164 0.89 -2.42 7.32
N SER A 165 1.98 -1.82 7.81
CA SER A 165 2.04 -1.26 9.16
C SER A 165 1.19 0.00 9.30
N GLU A 166 1.22 0.89 8.31
CA GLU A 166 0.39 2.11 8.25
C GLU A 166 -1.10 1.79 8.07
N LYS A 167 -1.41 0.81 7.20
CA LYS A 167 -2.78 0.41 6.87
C LYS A 167 -3.27 -0.80 7.68
N ARG A 168 -2.74 -1.00 8.89
CA ARG A 168 -3.14 -2.12 9.73
C ARG A 168 -4.60 -1.99 10.19
N ILE A 169 -5.29 -3.12 10.28
CA ILE A 169 -6.62 -3.20 10.86
C ILE A 169 -6.47 -3.29 12.39
N ILE A 170 -6.82 -2.19 13.05
CA ILE A 170 -6.73 -2.02 14.50
C ILE A 170 -7.96 -2.62 15.17
N GLY A 171 -7.77 -3.29 16.29
CA GLY A 171 -8.81 -3.85 17.13
C GLY A 171 -8.40 -5.16 17.77
N ILE A 172 -8.87 -5.34 19.02
CA ILE A 172 -8.63 -6.52 19.86
C ILE A 172 -9.85 -7.44 19.93
N SER A 173 -10.99 -6.98 19.43
CA SER A 173 -12.22 -7.77 19.48
C SER A 173 -12.12 -9.04 18.66
N PRO A 174 -12.84 -10.12 19.04
CA PRO A 174 -12.94 -11.34 18.22
C PRO A 174 -13.47 -11.06 16.81
N ILE A 175 -14.27 -10.02 16.65
CA ILE A 175 -14.81 -9.58 15.38
C ILE A 175 -13.68 -9.03 14.48
N ALA A 176 -12.80 -8.19 15.03
CA ALA A 176 -11.65 -7.65 14.31
C ALA A 176 -10.65 -8.77 13.94
N GLU A 177 -10.46 -9.74 14.82
CA GLU A 177 -9.61 -10.91 14.55
C GLU A 177 -10.18 -11.78 13.43
N ASN A 178 -11.49 -12.06 13.46
CA ASN A 178 -12.15 -12.80 12.40
C ASN A 178 -12.04 -12.09 11.05
N LEU A 179 -12.21 -10.75 11.02
CA LEU A 179 -12.05 -9.95 9.83
C LEU A 179 -10.62 -10.08 9.25
N ARG A 180 -9.58 -9.99 10.09
CA ARG A 180 -8.18 -10.21 9.66
C ARG A 180 -7.97 -11.60 9.07
N ASN A 181 -8.56 -12.63 9.67
CA ASN A 181 -8.49 -14.01 9.18
C ASN A 181 -9.20 -14.19 7.83
N GLN A 182 -10.36 -13.56 7.63
CA GLN A 182 -11.07 -13.54 6.35
C GLN A 182 -10.23 -12.85 5.26
N ILE A 183 -9.64 -11.69 5.57
CA ILE A 183 -8.75 -10.96 4.67
C ILE A 183 -7.57 -11.83 4.24
N GLN A 184 -6.93 -12.52 5.18
CA GLN A 184 -5.80 -13.39 4.88
C GLN A 184 -6.20 -14.51 3.91
N LYS A 185 -7.33 -15.18 4.16
CA LYS A 185 -7.85 -16.23 3.25
C LYS A 185 -8.19 -15.69 1.86
N CYS A 186 -8.79 -14.50 1.78
CA CYS A 186 -9.11 -13.86 0.51
C CYS A 186 -7.84 -13.46 -0.27
N ALA A 187 -6.78 -13.06 0.43
CA ALA A 187 -5.53 -12.68 -0.21
C ALA A 187 -4.80 -13.83 -0.91
N GLU A 188 -5.01 -15.08 -0.46
CA GLU A 188 -4.38 -16.27 -1.01
C GLU A 188 -4.93 -16.69 -2.39
N SER A 189 -6.11 -16.18 -2.77
CA SER A 189 -6.78 -16.50 -4.03
C SER A 189 -7.03 -15.24 -4.86
N ASP A 190 -7.20 -15.40 -6.18
CA ASP A 190 -7.52 -14.31 -7.11
C ASP A 190 -9.03 -14.13 -7.33
N VAL A 191 -9.87 -14.73 -6.50
CA VAL A 191 -11.34 -14.58 -6.61
C VAL A 191 -11.80 -13.16 -6.32
N ASN A 192 -12.93 -12.78 -6.90
CA ASN A 192 -13.58 -11.50 -6.63
C ASN A 192 -14.09 -11.45 -5.19
N VAL A 193 -13.98 -10.29 -4.57
CA VAL A 193 -14.39 -10.05 -3.19
C VAL A 193 -15.39 -8.90 -3.17
N LEU A 194 -16.52 -9.12 -2.49
CA LEU A 194 -17.51 -8.08 -2.24
C LEU A 194 -17.47 -7.68 -0.77
N ILE A 195 -17.13 -6.42 -0.51
CA ILE A 195 -17.03 -5.85 0.84
C ILE A 195 -18.30 -5.05 1.13
N SER A 196 -19.11 -5.49 2.08
CA SER A 196 -20.26 -4.77 2.58
C SER A 196 -19.97 -4.10 3.93
N GLY A 197 -20.62 -2.98 4.19
CA GLY A 197 -20.51 -2.28 5.48
C GLY A 197 -20.88 -0.81 5.38
N SER A 198 -21.33 -0.23 6.47
CA SER A 198 -21.73 1.17 6.55
C SER A 198 -20.60 2.12 6.16
N SER A 199 -20.93 3.37 5.82
CA SER A 199 -19.93 4.38 5.52
C SER A 199 -18.99 4.60 6.70
N GLY A 200 -17.68 4.75 6.42
CA GLY A 200 -16.66 5.02 7.44
C GLY A 200 -16.22 3.82 8.28
N THR A 201 -16.64 2.58 7.96
CA THR A 201 -16.21 1.35 8.67
C THR A 201 -14.79 0.90 8.34
N GLY A 202 -14.21 1.37 7.22
CA GLY A 202 -12.86 1.01 6.77
C GLY A 202 -12.81 -0.01 5.63
N LYS A 203 -13.83 -0.06 4.76
CA LYS A 203 -13.88 -0.96 3.59
C LYS A 203 -12.67 -0.84 2.67
N GLU A 204 -12.22 0.38 2.41
CA GLU A 204 -11.01 0.65 1.63
C GLU A 204 -9.75 0.06 2.30
N LEU A 205 -9.65 0.15 3.64
CA LEU A 205 -8.56 -0.44 4.40
C LEU A 205 -8.54 -1.98 4.26
N VAL A 206 -9.72 -2.60 4.25
CA VAL A 206 -9.86 -4.05 4.00
C VAL A 206 -9.39 -4.41 2.60
N ALA A 207 -9.81 -3.68 1.56
CA ALA A 207 -9.40 -3.91 0.18
C ALA A 207 -7.88 -3.76 -0.01
N ASN A 208 -7.28 -2.71 0.57
CA ASN A 208 -5.83 -2.52 0.59
C ASN A 208 -5.09 -3.70 1.24
N ASN A 209 -5.57 -4.19 2.39
CA ASN A 209 -4.96 -5.33 3.08
C ASN A 209 -5.07 -6.63 2.27
N ILE A 210 -6.20 -6.87 1.56
CA ILE A 210 -6.34 -8.02 0.66
C ILE A 210 -5.31 -7.95 -0.46
N HIS A 211 -5.14 -6.80 -1.10
CA HIS A 211 -4.17 -6.62 -2.18
C HIS A 211 -2.74 -6.79 -1.69
N LEU A 212 -2.32 -6.06 -0.64
CA LEU A 212 -0.94 -6.06 -0.12
C LEU A 212 -0.49 -7.44 0.41
N ARG A 213 -1.44 -8.32 0.78
CA ARG A 213 -1.17 -9.70 1.22
C ARG A 213 -1.29 -10.73 0.09
N SER A 214 -1.75 -10.31 -1.10
CA SER A 214 -1.98 -11.20 -2.25
C SER A 214 -0.71 -11.50 -3.05
N LYS A 215 -0.85 -12.38 -4.04
CA LYS A 215 0.20 -12.63 -5.03
C LYS A 215 0.48 -11.42 -5.90
N ARG A 216 -0.53 -10.53 -6.08
CA ARG A 216 -0.45 -9.30 -6.89
C ARG A 216 0.03 -8.07 -6.10
N ARG A 217 0.60 -8.26 -4.91
CA ARG A 217 1.05 -7.18 -4.01
C ARG A 217 2.10 -6.22 -4.58
N PHE A 218 2.79 -6.63 -5.63
CA PHE A 218 3.79 -5.82 -6.34
C PHE A 218 3.23 -5.10 -7.57
N GLU A 219 1.99 -5.42 -7.92
CA GLU A 219 1.30 -4.87 -9.08
C GLU A 219 0.44 -3.66 -8.68
N ASN A 220 -0.13 -2.98 -9.67
CA ASN A 220 -0.94 -1.79 -9.43
C ASN A 220 -2.20 -2.10 -8.62
N PHE A 221 -2.46 -1.28 -7.60
CA PHE A 221 -3.74 -1.20 -6.90
C PHE A 221 -4.46 0.08 -7.31
N VAL A 222 -5.45 -0.04 -8.19
CA VAL A 222 -6.21 1.09 -8.72
C VAL A 222 -7.53 1.21 -7.98
N THR A 223 -7.71 2.34 -7.26
CA THR A 223 -8.92 2.63 -6.49
C THR A 223 -9.84 3.56 -7.27
N ILE A 224 -11.13 3.22 -7.27
CA ILE A 224 -12.16 3.97 -7.97
C ILE A 224 -13.34 4.14 -7.01
N ASN A 225 -13.69 5.37 -6.69
CA ASN A 225 -14.96 5.65 -6.02
C ASN A 225 -16.01 5.96 -7.09
N CYS A 226 -16.96 5.02 -7.30
CA CYS A 226 -17.98 5.11 -8.35
C CYS A 226 -18.96 6.27 -8.10
N GLY A 227 -19.21 6.64 -6.86
CA GLY A 227 -20.08 7.76 -6.51
C GLY A 227 -19.45 9.14 -6.71
N SER A 228 -18.12 9.22 -6.83
CA SER A 228 -17.42 10.49 -7.02
C SER A 228 -17.27 10.94 -8.48
N ILE A 229 -17.52 10.03 -9.43
CA ILE A 229 -17.41 10.28 -10.88
C ILE A 229 -18.80 10.62 -11.43
N PRO A 230 -18.97 11.73 -12.17
CA PRO A 230 -20.21 11.98 -12.87
C PRO A 230 -20.64 10.80 -13.77
N SER A 231 -21.89 10.40 -13.72
CA SER A 231 -22.40 9.21 -14.41
C SER A 231 -22.06 9.15 -15.91
N GLU A 232 -21.99 10.31 -16.57
CA GLU A 232 -21.64 10.45 -17.99
C GLU A 232 -20.15 10.16 -18.26
N LEU A 233 -19.26 10.31 -17.26
CA LEU A 233 -17.83 10.12 -17.38
C LEU A 233 -17.37 8.75 -16.87
N VAL A 234 -18.18 8.04 -16.11
CA VAL A 234 -17.82 6.74 -15.51
C VAL A 234 -17.28 5.76 -16.55
N GLU A 235 -17.97 5.61 -17.68
CA GLU A 235 -17.52 4.69 -18.73
C GLU A 235 -16.18 5.11 -19.35
N SER A 236 -15.98 6.39 -19.59
CA SER A 236 -14.74 6.91 -20.17
C SER A 236 -13.55 6.77 -19.24
N GLU A 237 -13.76 6.92 -17.93
CA GLU A 237 -12.71 6.71 -16.93
C GLU A 237 -12.40 5.23 -16.73
N LEU A 238 -13.40 4.37 -16.63
CA LEU A 238 -13.20 2.93 -16.39
C LEU A 238 -12.57 2.22 -17.59
N PHE A 239 -13.13 2.43 -18.80
CA PHE A 239 -12.78 1.64 -19.98
C PHE A 239 -11.89 2.39 -20.98
N GLY A 240 -11.75 3.72 -20.82
CA GLY A 240 -10.99 4.57 -21.75
C GLY A 240 -11.76 4.93 -23.02
N TYR A 241 -11.14 5.75 -23.84
CA TYR A 241 -11.72 6.21 -25.10
C TYR A 241 -10.68 6.46 -26.17
N GLU A 242 -11.10 6.34 -27.45
CA GLU A 242 -10.28 6.68 -28.60
C GLU A 242 -10.52 8.14 -29.04
N LYS A 243 -9.53 8.70 -29.71
CA LYS A 243 -9.62 10.05 -30.28
C LYS A 243 -10.83 10.18 -31.19
N GLY A 244 -11.67 11.21 -30.97
CA GLY A 244 -12.86 11.50 -31.79
C GLY A 244 -14.11 10.74 -31.40
N SER A 245 -14.09 9.95 -30.33
CA SER A 245 -15.25 9.16 -29.85
C SER A 245 -16.41 10.02 -29.31
N PHE A 246 -16.13 11.23 -28.85
CA PHE A 246 -17.14 12.21 -28.43
C PHE A 246 -16.61 13.64 -28.59
N THR A 247 -17.49 14.64 -28.44
CA THR A 247 -17.12 16.07 -28.50
C THR A 247 -16.18 16.42 -27.36
N GLY A 248 -14.88 16.63 -27.64
CA GLY A 248 -13.83 16.89 -26.65
C GLY A 248 -12.77 15.79 -26.55
N ALA A 249 -12.93 14.65 -27.21
CA ALA A 249 -11.92 13.59 -27.29
C ALA A 249 -10.77 13.95 -28.26
N VAL A 250 -9.88 14.85 -27.82
CA VAL A 250 -8.75 15.35 -28.65
C VAL A 250 -7.65 14.28 -28.80
N SER A 251 -7.47 13.43 -27.80
CA SER A 251 -6.50 12.32 -27.76
C SER A 251 -7.16 11.06 -27.24
N SER A 252 -6.56 9.88 -27.49
CA SER A 252 -6.99 8.65 -26.82
C SER A 252 -6.51 8.64 -25.37
N LYS A 253 -7.31 8.03 -24.47
CA LYS A 253 -6.98 7.87 -23.05
C LYS A 253 -7.14 6.40 -22.65
N PRO A 254 -6.15 5.78 -21.99
CA PRO A 254 -6.34 4.46 -21.40
C PRO A 254 -7.35 4.51 -20.27
N GLY A 255 -8.11 3.43 -20.10
CA GLY A 255 -9.03 3.27 -19.00
C GLY A 255 -8.34 2.79 -17.71
N LEU A 256 -9.04 2.88 -16.59
CA LEU A 256 -8.51 2.42 -15.29
C LEU A 256 -8.31 0.91 -15.24
N PHE A 257 -9.15 0.11 -15.95
CA PHE A 257 -8.94 -1.33 -16.09
C PHE A 257 -7.67 -1.66 -16.88
N GLU A 258 -7.35 -0.89 -17.91
CA GLU A 258 -6.11 -1.05 -18.67
C GLU A 258 -4.88 -0.70 -17.81
N THR A 259 -4.99 0.37 -17.01
CA THR A 259 -3.93 0.80 -16.08
C THR A 259 -3.68 -0.23 -14.97
N ALA A 260 -4.73 -0.94 -14.56
CA ALA A 260 -4.68 -1.97 -13.53
C ALA A 260 -4.30 -3.37 -14.05
N ASN A 261 -3.94 -3.49 -15.32
CA ASN A 261 -3.63 -4.79 -15.91
C ASN A 261 -2.57 -5.54 -15.10
N HIS A 262 -2.77 -6.83 -14.85
CA HIS A 262 -2.06 -7.72 -13.93
C HIS A 262 -2.20 -7.38 -12.44
N GLY A 263 -2.84 -6.25 -12.10
CA GLY A 263 -3.02 -5.76 -10.73
C GLY A 263 -4.40 -6.06 -10.14
N THR A 264 -4.85 -5.11 -9.31
CA THR A 264 -6.14 -5.19 -8.61
C THR A 264 -6.91 -3.88 -8.80
N VAL A 265 -8.19 -3.97 -9.13
CA VAL A 265 -9.13 -2.85 -9.16
C VAL A 265 -9.99 -2.90 -7.91
N PHE A 266 -10.02 -1.81 -7.16
CA PHE A 266 -10.95 -1.61 -6.06
C PHE A 266 -12.03 -0.62 -6.45
N LEU A 267 -13.29 -1.09 -6.47
CA LEU A 267 -14.48 -0.31 -6.79
C LEU A 267 -15.22 0.02 -5.50
N ASP A 268 -15.08 1.24 -4.99
CA ASP A 268 -15.88 1.69 -3.86
C ASP A 268 -17.24 2.24 -4.34
N GLU A 269 -18.28 2.02 -3.54
CA GLU A 269 -19.66 2.41 -3.85
C GLU A 269 -20.13 1.85 -5.21
N VAL A 270 -19.90 0.56 -5.43
CA VAL A 270 -20.17 -0.11 -6.72
C VAL A 270 -21.64 -0.02 -7.16
N THR A 271 -22.57 0.19 -6.23
CA THR A 271 -24.00 0.39 -6.48
C THR A 271 -24.32 1.70 -7.22
N GLU A 272 -23.38 2.67 -7.20
CA GLU A 272 -23.51 3.94 -7.91
C GLU A 272 -23.13 3.85 -9.40
N LEU A 273 -22.69 2.67 -9.88
CA LEU A 273 -22.39 2.46 -11.30
C LEU A 273 -23.66 2.56 -12.14
N PRO A 274 -23.66 3.35 -13.23
CA PRO A 274 -24.77 3.36 -14.19
C PRO A 274 -24.93 1.99 -14.87
N LEU A 275 -26.15 1.61 -15.24
CA LEU A 275 -26.46 0.30 -15.82
C LEU A 275 -25.62 -0.01 -17.08
N SER A 276 -25.28 1.00 -17.88
CA SER A 276 -24.43 0.83 -19.06
C SER A 276 -23.00 0.42 -18.68
N ALA A 277 -22.43 1.01 -17.64
CA ALA A 277 -21.10 0.62 -17.11
C ALA A 277 -21.13 -0.77 -16.48
N GLN A 278 -22.25 -1.16 -15.83
CA GLN A 278 -22.41 -2.51 -15.27
C GLN A 278 -22.36 -3.59 -16.36
N VAL A 279 -22.91 -3.34 -17.55
CA VAL A 279 -22.86 -4.27 -18.70
C VAL A 279 -21.43 -4.50 -19.15
N LYS A 280 -20.65 -3.43 -19.33
CA LYS A 280 -19.24 -3.52 -19.74
C LYS A 280 -18.39 -4.18 -18.66
N MET A 281 -18.65 -3.86 -17.39
CA MET A 281 -17.96 -4.48 -16.27
C MET A 281 -18.19 -5.99 -16.19
N LEU A 282 -19.38 -6.47 -16.53
CA LEU A 282 -19.68 -7.89 -16.61
C LEU A 282 -18.76 -8.60 -17.61
N ARG A 283 -18.48 -7.99 -18.78
CA ARG A 283 -17.52 -8.53 -19.76
C ARG A 283 -16.10 -8.58 -19.22
N VAL A 284 -15.65 -7.54 -18.50
CA VAL A 284 -14.33 -7.57 -17.85
C VAL A 284 -14.20 -8.75 -16.89
N ILE A 285 -15.27 -9.04 -16.11
CA ILE A 285 -15.23 -10.13 -15.12
C ILE A 285 -15.32 -11.51 -15.78
N GLN A 286 -16.06 -11.66 -16.88
CA GLN A 286 -16.33 -12.95 -17.51
C GLN A 286 -15.31 -13.32 -18.55
N GLU A 287 -14.91 -12.36 -19.37
CA GLU A 287 -14.10 -12.56 -20.58
C GLU A 287 -12.68 -12.02 -20.41
N GLY A 288 -12.44 -11.16 -19.42
CA GLY A 288 -11.16 -10.46 -19.26
C GLY A 288 -10.91 -9.44 -20.37
N GLU A 289 -11.98 -8.88 -20.95
CA GLU A 289 -11.89 -7.96 -22.08
C GLU A 289 -12.53 -6.62 -21.77
N ILE A 290 -11.92 -5.55 -22.27
CA ILE A 290 -12.47 -4.19 -22.26
C ILE A 290 -12.68 -3.68 -23.68
N GLU A 291 -13.73 -2.88 -23.85
CA GLU A 291 -14.01 -2.13 -25.08
C GLU A 291 -13.92 -0.63 -24.79
N LYS A 292 -12.97 0.08 -25.43
CA LYS A 292 -12.87 1.54 -25.34
C LYS A 292 -14.05 2.21 -26.05
N ILE A 293 -14.44 3.37 -25.55
CA ILE A 293 -15.44 4.18 -26.24
C ILE A 293 -14.89 4.62 -27.60
N GLY A 294 -15.68 4.32 -28.67
CA GLY A 294 -15.28 4.63 -30.05
C GLY A 294 -14.38 3.59 -30.72
N ARG A 295 -14.15 2.43 -30.09
CA ARG A 295 -13.41 1.30 -30.65
C ARG A 295 -14.28 0.03 -30.60
N THR A 296 -14.20 -0.79 -31.66
CA THR A 296 -14.91 -2.07 -31.76
C THR A 296 -14.05 -3.27 -31.37
N GLU A 297 -12.71 -3.08 -31.32
CA GLU A 297 -11.79 -4.15 -30.93
C GLU A 297 -11.64 -4.21 -29.41
N SER A 298 -11.76 -5.42 -28.85
CA SER A 298 -11.51 -5.67 -27.43
C SER A 298 -10.02 -5.67 -27.09
N ILE A 299 -9.70 -5.34 -25.86
CA ILE A 299 -8.36 -5.39 -25.29
C ILE A 299 -8.42 -6.37 -24.11
N ASN A 300 -7.55 -7.38 -24.13
CA ASN A 300 -7.46 -8.33 -23.02
C ASN A 300 -6.80 -7.68 -21.79
N VAL A 301 -7.41 -7.89 -20.63
CA VAL A 301 -6.91 -7.44 -19.33
C VAL A 301 -7.02 -8.57 -18.31
N ASP A 302 -5.99 -8.71 -17.49
CA ASP A 302 -5.98 -9.62 -16.34
C ASP A 302 -6.04 -8.80 -15.05
N VAL A 303 -7.24 -8.61 -14.50
CA VAL A 303 -7.45 -7.79 -13.30
C VAL A 303 -8.21 -8.57 -12.22
N ARG A 304 -7.75 -8.46 -10.99
CA ARG A 304 -8.51 -8.90 -9.84
C ARG A 304 -9.45 -7.80 -9.39
N ILE A 305 -10.72 -8.13 -9.11
CA ILE A 305 -11.73 -7.15 -8.70
C ILE A 305 -12.08 -7.31 -7.23
N ILE A 306 -12.03 -6.20 -6.49
CA ILE A 306 -12.55 -6.06 -5.14
C ILE A 306 -13.59 -4.94 -5.21
N ALA A 307 -14.84 -5.24 -4.90
CA ALA A 307 -15.93 -4.28 -4.90
C ALA A 307 -16.38 -3.98 -3.47
N ALA A 308 -16.82 -2.75 -3.22
CA ALA A 308 -17.39 -2.37 -1.93
C ALA A 308 -18.71 -1.62 -2.10
N SER A 309 -19.63 -1.82 -1.15
CA SER A 309 -20.90 -1.09 -1.06
C SER A 309 -21.22 -0.71 0.39
N ASN A 310 -21.81 0.46 0.55
CA ASN A 310 -22.44 0.91 1.79
C ASN A 310 -23.96 0.67 1.79
N GLN A 311 -24.52 0.29 0.65
CA GLN A 311 -25.92 -0.04 0.44
C GLN A 311 -26.10 -1.57 0.37
N ASP A 312 -27.31 -2.01 0.62
CA ASP A 312 -27.73 -3.39 0.46
C ASP A 312 -27.92 -3.69 -1.04
N ILE A 313 -26.96 -4.39 -1.64
CA ILE A 313 -26.95 -4.64 -3.08
C ILE A 313 -28.16 -5.49 -3.50
N GLU A 314 -28.65 -6.40 -2.67
CA GLU A 314 -29.82 -7.23 -2.98
C GLU A 314 -31.07 -6.36 -3.20
N LYS A 315 -31.25 -5.33 -2.36
CA LYS A 315 -32.35 -4.36 -2.56
C LYS A 315 -32.14 -3.52 -3.83
N GLU A 316 -30.90 -3.21 -4.21
CA GLU A 316 -30.63 -2.50 -5.46
C GLU A 316 -30.91 -3.37 -6.69
N VAL A 317 -30.71 -4.70 -6.59
CA VAL A 317 -31.09 -5.69 -7.60
C VAL A 317 -32.60 -5.78 -7.71
N GLU A 318 -33.35 -5.92 -6.60
CA GLU A 318 -34.79 -5.93 -6.57
C GLU A 318 -35.41 -4.66 -7.19
N ALA A 319 -34.79 -3.52 -6.91
CA ALA A 319 -35.16 -2.21 -7.45
C ALA A 319 -34.73 -2.00 -8.92
N LYS A 320 -34.07 -3.00 -9.55
CA LYS A 320 -33.52 -2.95 -10.92
C LYS A 320 -32.51 -1.81 -11.17
N ARG A 321 -31.87 -1.31 -10.14
CA ARG A 321 -30.79 -0.35 -10.25
C ARG A 321 -29.40 -1.04 -10.33
N PHE A 322 -29.32 -2.30 -9.90
CA PHE A 322 -28.14 -3.15 -10.05
C PHE A 322 -28.52 -4.45 -10.76
N ARG A 323 -27.62 -4.92 -11.66
CA ARG A 323 -27.89 -6.15 -12.42
C ARG A 323 -27.61 -7.38 -11.56
N GLU A 324 -28.51 -8.33 -11.62
CA GLU A 324 -28.43 -9.59 -10.89
C GLU A 324 -27.24 -10.45 -11.34
N ASP A 325 -26.96 -10.49 -12.66
CA ASP A 325 -25.82 -11.24 -13.23
C ASP A 325 -24.46 -10.70 -12.75
N LEU A 326 -24.32 -9.39 -12.67
CA LEU A 326 -23.12 -8.74 -12.14
C LEU A 326 -22.98 -9.01 -10.63
N TYR A 327 -24.09 -8.94 -9.88
CA TYR A 327 -24.06 -9.22 -8.43
C TYR A 327 -23.48 -10.61 -8.14
N TYR A 328 -23.95 -11.67 -8.79
CA TYR A 328 -23.43 -13.01 -8.56
C TYR A 328 -21.95 -13.18 -8.98
N ARG A 329 -21.47 -12.40 -9.94
CA ARG A 329 -20.06 -12.44 -10.36
C ARG A 329 -19.14 -11.66 -9.43
N LEU A 330 -19.64 -10.65 -8.74
CA LEU A 330 -18.89 -9.90 -7.72
C LEU A 330 -18.95 -10.59 -6.36
N ASN A 331 -20.10 -11.15 -5.99
CA ASN A 331 -20.32 -11.76 -4.68
C ASN A 331 -19.84 -13.22 -4.61
N VAL A 332 -18.59 -13.46 -4.99
CA VAL A 332 -17.97 -14.79 -4.87
C VAL A 332 -17.53 -15.04 -3.42
N VAL A 333 -16.86 -14.06 -2.82
CA VAL A 333 -16.51 -14.09 -1.40
C VAL A 333 -16.99 -12.80 -0.73
N PRO A 334 -18.07 -12.89 0.07
CA PRO A 334 -18.55 -11.74 0.83
C PRO A 334 -17.69 -11.49 2.08
N ILE A 335 -17.34 -10.22 2.33
CA ILE A 335 -16.75 -9.75 3.58
C ILE A 335 -17.65 -8.66 4.15
N ASN A 336 -18.21 -8.87 5.33
CA ASN A 336 -18.96 -7.84 6.03
C ASN A 336 -18.07 -7.11 7.04
N VAL A 337 -17.95 -5.78 6.90
CA VAL A 337 -17.19 -4.94 7.84
C VAL A 337 -18.18 -4.37 8.86
N PRO A 338 -18.14 -4.84 10.10
CA PRO A 338 -19.12 -4.46 11.11
C PRO A 338 -18.97 -2.97 11.49
N PRO A 339 -20.10 -2.30 11.83
CA PRO A 339 -20.06 -0.95 12.32
C PRO A 339 -19.36 -0.88 13.68
N LEU A 340 -18.81 0.29 14.01
CA LEU A 340 -17.99 0.49 15.23
C LEU A 340 -18.77 0.19 16.52
N ARG A 341 -20.08 0.46 16.54
CA ARG A 341 -20.98 0.14 17.69
C ARG A 341 -21.07 -1.36 18.02
N GLU A 342 -20.73 -2.25 17.09
CA GLU A 342 -20.73 -3.71 17.29
C GLU A 342 -19.37 -4.24 17.75
N ARG A 343 -18.34 -3.38 17.74
CA ARG A 343 -16.98 -3.70 18.21
C ARG A 343 -16.45 -2.63 19.15
N THR A 344 -17.21 -2.29 20.16
CA THR A 344 -16.88 -1.23 21.14
C THR A 344 -15.60 -1.51 21.92
N GLU A 345 -15.18 -2.77 22.01
CA GLU A 345 -13.91 -3.19 22.61
C GLU A 345 -12.69 -2.65 21.87
N ASP A 346 -12.82 -2.39 20.55
CA ASP A 346 -11.75 -1.86 19.72
C ASP A 346 -11.56 -0.35 19.90
N ILE A 347 -12.56 0.35 20.44
CA ILE A 347 -12.54 1.83 20.52
C ILE A 347 -11.35 2.37 21.30
N PRO A 348 -10.97 1.84 22.48
CA PRO A 348 -9.82 2.35 23.21
C PRO A 348 -8.51 2.26 22.40
N GLU A 349 -8.29 1.14 21.70
CA GLU A 349 -7.10 0.95 20.86
C GLU A 349 -7.11 1.90 19.66
N LEU A 350 -8.27 2.09 19.02
CA LEU A 350 -8.43 3.06 17.93
C LEU A 350 -8.18 4.50 18.39
N VAL A 351 -8.69 4.88 19.56
CA VAL A 351 -8.46 6.22 20.14
C VAL A 351 -6.98 6.43 20.41
N GLU A 352 -6.33 5.47 21.03
CA GLU A 352 -4.90 5.49 21.36
C GLU A 352 -4.04 5.61 20.09
N TYR A 353 -4.38 4.85 19.06
CA TYR A 353 -3.70 4.88 17.78
C TYR A 353 -3.83 6.25 17.09
N PHE A 354 -5.06 6.78 16.95
CA PHE A 354 -5.27 8.05 16.27
C PHE A 354 -4.69 9.23 17.05
N LEU A 355 -4.74 9.22 18.38
CA LEU A 355 -4.05 10.24 19.18
C LEU A 355 -2.54 10.22 18.93
N SER A 356 -1.94 9.02 18.91
CA SER A 356 -0.50 8.89 18.67
C SER A 356 -0.12 9.32 17.25
N GLU A 357 -0.91 8.93 16.24
CA GLU A 357 -0.73 9.32 14.83
C GLU A 357 -0.77 10.86 14.69
N PHE A 358 -1.85 11.49 15.14
CA PHE A 358 -2.02 12.93 14.96
C PHE A 358 -1.07 13.78 15.82
N CYS A 359 -0.76 13.35 17.04
CA CYS A 359 0.23 14.07 17.86
C CYS A 359 1.62 14.01 17.23
N ALA A 360 2.00 12.88 16.63
CA ALA A 360 3.25 12.77 15.89
C ALA A 360 3.29 13.72 14.69
N ASP A 361 2.20 13.77 13.91
CA ASP A 361 2.08 14.65 12.74
C ASP A 361 2.11 16.13 13.11
N MET A 362 1.49 16.49 14.23
CA MET A 362 1.40 17.88 14.71
C MET A 362 2.64 18.30 15.53
N GLY A 363 3.52 17.38 15.90
CA GLY A 363 4.63 17.65 16.84
C GLY A 363 4.14 18.06 18.25
N ALA A 364 2.93 17.62 18.62
CA ALA A 364 2.29 17.95 19.88
C ALA A 364 2.44 16.84 20.92
N SER A 365 2.39 17.21 22.22
CA SER A 365 2.32 16.23 23.29
C SER A 365 0.95 15.56 23.32
N LYS A 366 0.93 14.25 23.56
CA LYS A 366 -0.29 13.47 23.64
C LYS A 366 -1.06 13.85 24.92
N PRO A 367 -2.36 14.22 24.83
CA PRO A 367 -3.19 14.52 25.98
C PRO A 367 -3.53 13.25 26.77
N GLU A 368 -3.74 13.40 28.05
CA GLU A 368 -4.32 12.35 28.90
C GLU A 368 -5.84 12.26 28.69
N ILE A 369 -6.41 11.06 28.80
CA ILE A 369 -7.85 10.85 28.67
C ILE A 369 -8.38 10.41 30.03
N THR A 370 -9.41 11.10 30.56
CA THR A 370 -10.07 10.67 31.77
C THR A 370 -10.89 9.40 31.55
N GLU A 371 -11.09 8.59 32.59
CA GLU A 371 -11.92 7.37 32.49
C GLU A 371 -13.35 7.69 32.02
N GLU A 372 -13.91 8.80 32.50
CA GLU A 372 -15.25 9.24 32.08
C GLU A 372 -15.31 9.60 30.59
N ALA A 373 -14.26 10.24 30.04
CA ALA A 373 -14.17 10.53 28.61
C ALA A 373 -14.04 9.23 27.80
N MET A 374 -13.23 8.27 28.25
CA MET A 374 -13.09 6.96 27.59
C MET A 374 -14.41 6.19 27.59
N LEU A 375 -15.20 6.27 28.65
CA LEU A 375 -16.56 5.70 28.67
C LEU A 375 -17.47 6.38 27.63
N GLN A 376 -17.37 7.71 27.47
CA GLN A 376 -18.12 8.40 26.41
C GLN A 376 -17.72 7.93 25.01
N PHE A 377 -16.42 7.72 24.75
CA PHE A 377 -15.96 7.14 23.50
C PHE A 377 -16.59 5.75 23.25
N LYS A 378 -16.65 4.87 24.27
CA LYS A 378 -17.21 3.52 24.15
C LYS A 378 -18.71 3.51 23.88
N PHE A 379 -19.46 4.42 24.50
CA PHE A 379 -20.92 4.42 24.43
C PHE A 379 -21.53 5.36 23.40
N ALA A 380 -20.71 6.15 22.70
CA ALA A 380 -21.20 6.99 21.62
C ALA A 380 -21.71 6.13 20.44
N PRO A 381 -22.76 6.59 19.74
CA PRO A 381 -23.45 5.79 18.72
C PRO A 381 -22.65 5.60 17.42
N TRP A 382 -21.62 6.40 17.19
CA TRP A 382 -20.71 6.36 16.05
C TRP A 382 -21.40 6.07 14.71
N LYS A 383 -22.38 6.89 14.33
CA LYS A 383 -23.12 6.74 13.06
C LYS A 383 -22.20 6.79 11.84
N GLY A 384 -21.15 7.61 11.89
CA GLY A 384 -20.10 7.69 10.88
C GLY A 384 -18.89 6.78 11.13
N ASN A 385 -19.03 5.82 12.09
CA ASN A 385 -18.05 4.78 12.39
C ASN A 385 -16.64 5.33 12.68
N VAL A 386 -15.59 4.68 12.15
CA VAL A 386 -14.18 5.07 12.39
C VAL A 386 -13.87 6.45 11.80
N ARG A 387 -14.53 6.84 10.71
CA ARG A 387 -14.36 8.17 10.12
C ARG A 387 -14.84 9.27 11.09
N GLU A 388 -15.97 9.07 11.74
CA GLU A 388 -16.47 10.00 12.77
C GLU A 388 -15.56 10.04 13.99
N LEU A 389 -15.13 8.87 14.49
CA LEU A 389 -14.17 8.78 15.59
C LEU A 389 -12.88 9.55 15.28
N LYS A 390 -12.29 9.35 14.12
CA LYS A 390 -11.10 10.05 13.65
C LYS A 390 -11.30 11.57 13.66
N ASN A 391 -12.42 12.05 13.13
CA ASN A 391 -12.77 13.47 13.10
C ASN A 391 -12.97 14.06 14.50
N VAL A 392 -13.59 13.31 15.42
CA VAL A 392 -13.78 13.75 16.81
C VAL A 392 -12.43 13.90 17.51
N ILE A 393 -11.52 12.94 17.35
CA ILE A 393 -10.17 13.01 17.92
C ILE A 393 -9.40 14.21 17.35
N GLN A 394 -9.48 14.49 16.05
CA GLN A 394 -8.86 15.67 15.46
C GLN A 394 -9.41 16.98 16.07
N ARG A 395 -10.73 17.07 16.28
CA ARG A 395 -11.34 18.24 16.93
C ARG A 395 -10.84 18.42 18.37
N LEU A 396 -10.72 17.35 19.14
CA LEU A 396 -10.19 17.39 20.50
C LEU A 396 -8.74 17.89 20.53
N LEU A 397 -7.90 17.40 19.64
CA LEU A 397 -6.50 17.85 19.54
C LEU A 397 -6.39 19.29 19.07
N PHE A 398 -7.30 19.78 18.21
CA PHE A 398 -7.31 21.18 17.76
C PHE A 398 -7.55 22.18 18.92
N VAL A 399 -8.31 21.78 19.96
CA VAL A 399 -8.52 22.59 21.15
C VAL A 399 -7.26 22.64 22.02
N ASN A 400 -6.33 21.69 21.86
CA ASN A 400 -5.02 21.62 22.52
C ASN A 400 -5.10 21.63 24.06
N GLU A 401 -6.10 20.94 24.62
CA GLU A 401 -6.20 20.73 26.05
C GLU A 401 -5.26 19.57 26.46
N PRO A 402 -4.54 19.69 27.60
CA PRO A 402 -3.63 18.65 28.07
C PRO A 402 -4.37 17.38 28.59
N ILE A 403 -5.65 17.52 28.92
CA ILE A 403 -6.49 16.43 29.42
C ILE A 403 -7.84 16.47 28.68
N ILE A 404 -8.19 15.34 28.08
CA ILE A 404 -9.51 15.14 27.44
C ILE A 404 -10.50 14.72 28.52
N THR A 405 -11.46 15.60 28.80
CA THR A 405 -12.53 15.36 29.78
C THR A 405 -13.83 14.94 29.10
N LYS A 406 -14.81 14.55 29.92
CA LYS A 406 -16.16 14.27 29.44
C LYS A 406 -16.80 15.46 28.74
N GLU A 407 -16.58 16.66 29.26
CA GLU A 407 -17.09 17.92 28.71
C GLU A 407 -16.45 18.23 27.36
N SER A 408 -15.11 18.10 27.24
CA SER A 408 -14.41 18.24 25.95
C SER A 408 -14.95 17.26 24.91
N MET A 409 -15.21 16.02 25.33
CA MET A 409 -15.77 14.98 24.46
C MET A 409 -17.20 15.33 23.98
N GLN A 410 -18.06 15.81 24.88
CA GLN A 410 -19.44 16.23 24.55
C GLN A 410 -19.42 17.39 23.53
N HIS A 411 -18.54 18.36 23.73
CA HIS A 411 -18.34 19.47 22.77
C HIS A 411 -17.87 18.96 21.41
N ALA A 412 -16.92 18.05 21.38
CA ALA A 412 -16.39 17.49 20.13
C ALA A 412 -17.44 16.65 19.38
N LEU A 413 -18.36 15.98 20.09
CA LEU A 413 -19.51 15.26 19.53
C LEU A 413 -20.65 16.17 19.07
N GLY A 414 -20.60 17.46 19.38
CA GLY A 414 -21.70 18.41 19.12
C GLY A 414 -22.91 18.20 20.03
N ILE A 415 -22.74 17.50 21.16
CA ILE A 415 -23.76 17.33 22.18
C ILE A 415 -23.65 18.51 23.14
N SER A 416 -24.43 19.54 22.93
CA SER A 416 -24.54 20.63 23.90
C SER A 416 -25.20 20.10 25.18
N PRO A 417 -24.60 20.31 26.37
CA PRO A 417 -25.28 19.98 27.60
C PRO A 417 -26.52 20.86 27.74
N SER A 418 -27.68 20.25 27.81
CA SER A 418 -28.94 20.96 28.07
C SER A 418 -28.84 21.69 29.41
N GLY A 419 -28.75 23.01 29.34
CA GLY A 419 -29.04 23.93 30.43
C GLY A 419 -27.88 24.32 31.33
N LYS A 420 -27.04 25.23 30.85
CA LYS A 420 -26.63 26.46 31.59
C LYS A 420 -25.78 27.33 30.65
N ASN A 421 -26.26 28.56 30.48
CA ASN A 421 -25.60 29.61 29.72
C ASN A 421 -24.14 29.81 30.16
N ILE A 422 -23.19 29.48 29.26
CA ILE A 422 -21.91 30.16 29.23
C ILE A 422 -21.80 30.80 27.83
N ALA A 423 -21.88 32.08 27.81
CA ALA A 423 -21.70 32.89 26.63
C ALA A 423 -20.29 32.69 26.07
N SER A 424 -20.14 31.86 25.05
CA SER A 424 -19.02 31.96 24.14
C SER A 424 -19.54 32.48 22.80
N SER A 425 -19.10 33.68 22.55
CA SER A 425 -19.25 34.50 21.36
C SER A 425 -18.93 33.72 20.09
N SER A 426 -19.75 33.94 19.07
CA SER A 426 -19.50 33.71 17.65
C SER A 426 -19.82 32.32 17.09
N ALA A 427 -21.11 32.02 16.99
CA ALA A 427 -21.64 31.33 15.83
C ALA A 427 -23.10 31.78 15.68
N LEU A 428 -23.43 32.45 14.62
CA LEU A 428 -24.79 32.58 14.12
C LEU A 428 -25.35 31.18 14.02
N ASP A 429 -26.35 30.87 14.82
CA ASP A 429 -27.01 29.57 14.87
C ASP A 429 -27.71 29.34 13.52
N PHE A 430 -27.07 28.56 12.64
CA PHE A 430 -27.58 28.22 11.32
C PHE A 430 -28.80 27.25 11.36
N SER A 431 -29.30 26.90 12.56
CA SER A 431 -30.55 26.16 12.69
C SER A 431 -31.75 26.88 12.05
N LEU A 432 -31.67 28.21 11.94
CA LEU A 432 -32.65 29.02 11.22
C LEU A 432 -32.68 28.83 9.70
N MET A 433 -31.68 28.13 9.13
CA MET A 433 -31.65 27.82 7.69
C MET A 433 -32.33 26.48 7.35
N GLN A 434 -32.70 25.69 8.34
CA GLN A 434 -33.47 24.45 8.09
C GLN A 434 -34.96 24.68 7.83
N GLU A 435 -35.51 25.83 8.24
CA GLU A 435 -36.84 26.25 7.87
C GLU A 435 -36.72 27.33 6.78
N GLN A 436 -37.38 27.09 5.64
CA GLN A 436 -37.44 28.05 4.53
C GLN A 436 -38.31 29.26 4.93
N LEU A 437 -37.75 30.17 5.73
CA LEU A 437 -38.41 31.39 6.19
C LEU A 437 -38.30 32.49 5.14
N PRO A 438 -39.32 33.35 4.94
CA PRO A 438 -39.22 34.54 4.09
C PRO A 438 -38.09 35.46 4.58
N LEU A 439 -37.32 36.04 3.66
CA LEU A 439 -36.12 36.84 3.96
C LEU A 439 -36.38 37.92 5.03
N ARG A 440 -37.53 38.58 4.99
CA ARG A 440 -37.94 39.58 6.00
C ARG A 440 -38.06 39.05 7.42
N GLN A 441 -38.41 37.77 7.57
CA GLN A 441 -38.48 37.15 8.89
C GLN A 441 -37.09 36.79 9.40
N VAL A 442 -36.19 36.31 8.52
CA VAL A 442 -34.79 36.03 8.84
C VAL A 442 -34.08 37.34 9.27
N GLU A 443 -34.24 38.41 8.49
CA GLU A 443 -33.67 39.71 8.82
C GLU A 443 -34.16 40.26 10.19
N ARG A 444 -35.43 40.10 10.48
CA ARG A 444 -36.03 40.48 11.78
C ARG A 444 -35.44 39.69 12.93
N LEU A 445 -35.30 38.35 12.80
CA LEU A 445 -34.74 37.48 13.83
C LEU A 445 -33.25 37.78 14.08
N VAL A 446 -32.48 37.96 13.03
CA VAL A 446 -31.04 38.30 13.12
C VAL A 446 -30.88 39.68 13.82
N ARG A 447 -31.68 40.66 13.41
CA ARG A 447 -31.68 42.00 14.00
C ARG A 447 -32.09 41.98 15.47
N GLN A 448 -33.12 41.20 15.84
CA GLN A 448 -33.57 41.02 17.21
C GLN A 448 -32.44 40.41 18.09
N LYS A 449 -31.87 39.25 17.67
CA LYS A 449 -30.77 38.62 18.42
C LYS A 449 -29.56 39.50 18.57
N TYR A 450 -29.19 40.28 17.55
CA TYR A 450 -28.05 41.16 17.61
C TYR A 450 -28.31 42.34 18.59
N VAL A 451 -29.51 42.92 18.61
CA VAL A 451 -29.86 44.00 19.57
C VAL A 451 -29.92 43.43 20.99
N GLU A 452 -30.48 42.26 21.22
CA GLU A 452 -30.48 41.57 22.52
C GLU A 452 -29.04 41.32 23.02
N PHE A 453 -28.15 40.84 22.13
CA PHE A 453 -26.74 40.63 22.47
C PHE A 453 -26.03 41.94 22.88
N ILE A 454 -26.17 43.01 22.11
CA ILE A 454 -25.55 44.28 22.44
C ILE A 454 -26.12 44.83 23.73
N ARG A 455 -27.42 44.69 24.00
CA ARG A 455 -28.07 45.11 25.22
C ARG A 455 -27.53 44.35 26.43
N SER A 456 -27.43 43.01 26.35
CA SER A 456 -26.90 42.19 27.46
C SER A 456 -25.43 42.46 27.76
N SER A 457 -24.65 42.91 26.76
CA SER A 457 -23.24 43.27 26.88
C SER A 457 -22.97 44.75 27.20
N SER A 458 -24.02 45.51 27.53
CA SER A 458 -23.93 46.97 27.83
C SER A 458 -24.47 47.25 29.24
N ALA A 459 -23.85 48.16 29.97
CA ALA A 459 -24.24 48.56 31.32
C ALA A 459 -25.53 49.41 31.38
N SER A 460 -25.94 49.99 30.22
CA SER A 460 -27.16 50.82 30.12
C SER A 460 -27.70 50.85 28.67
N ASP A 461 -29.00 51.18 28.53
CA ASP A 461 -29.62 51.35 27.22
C ASP A 461 -28.98 52.51 26.39
N ALA A 462 -28.43 53.51 27.05
CA ALA A 462 -27.70 54.60 26.42
C ALA A 462 -26.39 54.12 25.81
N GLU A 463 -25.68 53.22 26.50
CA GLU A 463 -24.46 52.58 25.99
C GLU A 463 -24.77 51.62 24.84
N ALA A 464 -25.83 50.83 24.94
CA ALA A 464 -26.31 49.92 23.90
C ALA A 464 -26.67 50.73 22.62
N ALA A 465 -27.37 51.84 22.75
CA ALA A 465 -27.68 52.73 21.64
C ALA A 465 -26.39 53.27 20.96
N LYS A 466 -25.40 53.65 21.74
CA LYS A 466 -24.10 54.15 21.24
C LYS A 466 -23.33 53.05 20.49
N LYS A 467 -23.29 51.83 21.03
CA LYS A 467 -22.64 50.65 20.37
C LYS A 467 -23.31 50.28 19.06
N LEU A 468 -24.63 50.46 18.96
CA LEU A 468 -25.41 50.23 17.74
C LEU A 468 -25.38 51.43 16.75
N GLY A 469 -24.68 52.51 17.09
CA GLY A 469 -24.64 53.73 16.25
C GLY A 469 -25.98 54.44 16.11
N LEU A 470 -26.88 54.29 17.11
CA LEU A 470 -28.23 54.83 17.08
C LEU A 470 -28.43 55.94 18.12
N ALA A 471 -29.26 56.92 17.78
CA ALA A 471 -29.74 57.86 18.78
C ALA A 471 -30.64 57.14 19.80
N PRO A 472 -30.64 57.50 21.11
CA PRO A 472 -31.42 56.82 22.15
C PRO A 472 -32.91 56.65 21.82
N SER A 473 -33.53 57.65 21.21
CA SER A 473 -34.94 57.62 20.78
C SER A 473 -35.18 56.55 19.68
N ASN A 474 -34.23 56.42 18.74
CA ASN A 474 -34.33 55.40 17.67
C ASN A 474 -34.07 54.01 18.20
N TYR A 475 -33.18 53.85 19.18
CA TYR A 475 -32.94 52.59 19.87
C TYR A 475 -34.20 52.10 20.61
N HIS A 476 -34.85 52.95 21.40
CA HIS A 476 -36.07 52.61 22.10
C HIS A 476 -37.22 52.21 21.14
N ARG A 477 -37.35 52.93 20.01
CA ARG A 477 -38.32 52.59 18.97
C ARG A 477 -38.04 51.20 18.38
N MET A 478 -36.78 50.92 18.04
CA MET A 478 -36.35 49.64 17.47
C MET A 478 -36.58 48.50 18.46
N CYS A 479 -36.26 48.66 19.73
CA CYS A 479 -36.55 47.64 20.76
C CYS A 479 -38.05 47.35 20.83
N LYS A 480 -38.91 48.36 20.78
CA LYS A 480 -40.37 48.21 20.78
C LYS A 480 -40.85 47.47 19.53
N GLU A 481 -40.31 47.80 18.35
CA GLU A 481 -40.67 47.13 17.07
C GLU A 481 -40.24 45.65 17.04
N LEU A 482 -39.10 45.31 17.68
CA LEU A 482 -38.56 43.96 17.74
C LEU A 482 -39.10 43.16 18.94
N GLY A 483 -39.95 43.74 19.82
CA GLY A 483 -40.52 43.10 20.99
C GLY A 483 -39.51 42.82 22.11
N ILE A 484 -38.38 43.51 22.15
CA ILE A 484 -37.35 43.39 23.18
C ILE A 484 -37.77 44.29 24.37
N LYS A 485 -38.11 43.63 25.51
CA LYS A 485 -38.51 44.31 26.75
C LYS A 485 -37.34 44.77 27.58
#